data_e0d3ac2071a4fd5fb7ecbdd3139d0ec8
#
_entry.id   e0d3ac2071a4fd5fb7ecbdd3139d0ec8
#
_cell.length_a   1.000
_cell.length_b   1.000
_cell.length_c   1.000
_cell.angle_alpha   90.00
_cell.angle_beta   90.00
_cell.angle_gamma   90.00
#
_symmetry.space_group_name_H-M   'P 1'
#
loop_
_entity.id
_entity.type
_entity.pdbx_description
1 polymer ?
#
loop_
_entity_poly.entity_id
_entity_poly.type
_entity_poly.pdbx_seq_one_letter_code
_entity_poly.pdbx_strand_id
1 'polypeptide(L)'
;MLMNDLIVKKRDGGELSTEEIDFMIQGYTRGEIPDYQMSAMCMAIIFRGMSDKETLDLTMSMMNSGETLDLSPINGIKADKHSTGGVGDKTSLILCPMVSACGVKIAKMSGRGLGHTGGTLDKLESFPGFNISIGEQRFFDNVNKHGIAIIGQTADLDPADKKLYALRDVTGTVPSIPLIVSSIMSKKLASGADVIVLDVKCGDGAFMKTVDEAKELARGLTRIGRLAGRKCAAVITDMDQPLGCAVGNSVEVKEAISVLKGETKGDLLELCLTLGSCILTEAGIAESIEDARVRLTHAVESGAALKKLAEMVSAQDGDGNDVYDTSRLPDAKVKLEVPSEVSGYVGRILAEHVGLVSMHLGGGRATKDSEIDLSVGVILHKKVGDKVEKGESLATIHASSEEKAQEAAKLLRDCYQFSDTPVERPEFIKAIVR
;
A
#
# COMPACT_ATOMS: atom_id res chain seq x y z
N MET A 1 -17.66 21.55 27.29
CA MET A 1 -17.44 20.09 27.17
C MET A 1 -16.11 19.77 27.81
N LEU A 2 -16.00 18.69 28.58
CA LEU A 2 -14.75 18.27 29.19
C LEU A 2 -14.34 16.91 28.62
N MET A 3 -13.08 16.78 28.21
CA MET A 3 -12.57 15.52 27.62
C MET A 3 -12.71 14.34 28.60
N ASN A 4 -12.56 14.58 29.91
CA ASN A 4 -12.75 13.53 30.92
C ASN A 4 -14.16 12.92 30.91
N ASP A 5 -15.19 13.75 30.70
CA ASP A 5 -16.58 13.25 30.66
C ASP A 5 -16.82 12.35 29.45
N LEU A 6 -16.20 12.69 28.29
CA LEU A 6 -16.26 11.86 27.08
C LEU A 6 -15.55 10.53 27.27
N ILE A 7 -14.37 10.53 27.92
CA ILE A 7 -13.64 9.30 28.26
C ILE A 7 -14.48 8.39 29.14
N VAL A 8 -15.10 8.95 30.20
CA VAL A 8 -15.99 8.19 31.11
C VAL A 8 -17.20 7.65 30.36
N LYS A 9 -17.86 8.48 29.53
CA LYS A 9 -18.98 8.08 28.69
C LYS A 9 -18.62 6.88 27.81
N LYS A 10 -17.49 6.96 27.08
CA LYS A 10 -17.03 5.88 26.19
C LYS A 10 -16.62 4.64 26.96
N ARG A 11 -15.87 4.79 28.07
CA ARG A 11 -15.47 3.70 28.97
C ARG A 11 -16.67 2.89 29.46
N ASP A 12 -17.75 3.57 29.77
CA ASP A 12 -18.97 2.96 30.32
C ASP A 12 -19.91 2.40 29.23
N GLY A 13 -19.52 2.49 27.95
CA GLY A 13 -20.23 1.92 26.78
C GLY A 13 -21.21 2.89 26.11
N GLY A 14 -21.17 4.18 26.46
CA GLY A 14 -21.97 5.21 25.78
C GLY A 14 -21.43 5.53 24.38
N GLU A 15 -22.33 5.92 23.47
CA GLU A 15 -21.97 6.43 22.14
C GLU A 15 -21.69 7.93 22.21
N LEU A 16 -20.61 8.36 21.52
CA LEU A 16 -20.26 9.76 21.37
C LEU A 16 -21.10 10.41 20.27
N SER A 17 -21.56 11.64 20.48
CA SER A 17 -22.22 12.42 19.44
C SER A 17 -21.21 13.01 18.45
N THR A 18 -21.70 13.49 17.31
CA THR A 18 -20.89 14.19 16.30
C THR A 18 -20.14 15.37 16.91
N GLU A 19 -20.80 16.18 17.73
CA GLU A 19 -20.21 17.36 18.39
C GLU A 19 -19.15 16.96 19.43
N GLU A 20 -19.34 15.83 20.12
CA GLU A 20 -18.37 15.31 21.07
C GLU A 20 -17.10 14.81 20.36
N ILE A 21 -17.27 14.15 19.23
CA ILE A 21 -16.16 13.67 18.39
C ILE A 21 -15.40 14.86 17.77
N ASP A 22 -16.12 15.85 17.25
CA ASP A 22 -15.50 17.07 16.72
C ASP A 22 -14.72 17.83 17.79
N PHE A 23 -15.31 18.03 18.97
CA PHE A 23 -14.58 18.64 20.10
C PHE A 23 -13.29 17.89 20.42
N MET A 24 -13.35 16.58 20.49
CA MET A 24 -12.20 15.72 20.79
C MET A 24 -11.11 15.85 19.73
N ILE A 25 -11.44 15.67 18.45
CA ILE A 25 -10.46 15.65 17.37
C ILE A 25 -9.89 17.03 17.11
N GLN A 26 -10.71 18.07 17.02
CA GLN A 26 -10.26 19.42 16.78
C GLN A 26 -9.42 19.94 17.98
N GLY A 27 -9.86 19.69 19.21
CA GLY A 27 -9.12 20.04 20.41
C GLY A 27 -7.77 19.31 20.53
N TYR A 28 -7.72 18.02 20.17
CA TYR A 28 -6.48 17.26 20.14
C TYR A 28 -5.52 17.77 19.06
N THR A 29 -6.03 18.04 17.87
CA THR A 29 -5.21 18.55 16.75
C THR A 29 -4.56 19.89 17.10
N ARG A 30 -5.29 20.79 17.73
CA ARG A 30 -4.78 22.10 18.19
C ARG A 30 -3.89 22.04 19.45
N GLY A 31 -3.79 20.86 20.10
CA GLY A 31 -3.00 20.71 21.33
C GLY A 31 -3.70 21.16 22.61
N GLU A 32 -5.02 21.42 22.56
CA GLU A 32 -5.86 21.77 23.72
C GLU A 32 -6.18 20.54 24.59
N ILE A 33 -6.21 19.35 23.98
CA ILE A 33 -6.39 18.06 24.65
C ILE A 33 -5.02 17.37 24.70
N PRO A 34 -4.53 17.02 25.91
CA PRO A 34 -3.22 16.40 26.05
C PRO A 34 -3.22 14.91 25.67
N ASP A 35 -2.04 14.40 25.32
CA ASP A 35 -1.83 13.02 24.87
C ASP A 35 -2.33 11.96 25.84
N TYR A 36 -2.21 12.18 27.18
CA TYR A 36 -2.68 11.22 28.17
C TYR A 36 -4.21 11.05 28.16
N GLN A 37 -4.97 12.12 27.87
CA GLN A 37 -6.43 12.02 27.73
C GLN A 37 -6.81 11.33 26.42
N MET A 38 -6.16 11.66 25.32
CA MET A 38 -6.41 11.00 24.04
C MET A 38 -5.99 9.52 24.08
N SER A 39 -4.90 9.17 24.75
CA SER A 39 -4.49 7.79 24.96
C SER A 39 -5.54 7.00 25.76
N ALA A 40 -6.10 7.59 26.83
CA ALA A 40 -7.19 6.98 27.60
C ALA A 40 -8.45 6.76 26.73
N MET A 41 -8.80 7.71 25.88
CA MET A 41 -9.92 7.57 24.93
C MET A 41 -9.66 6.45 23.91
N CYS A 42 -8.47 6.40 23.30
CA CYS A 42 -8.11 5.31 22.38
C CYS A 42 -8.23 3.94 23.06
N MET A 43 -7.82 3.82 24.31
CA MET A 43 -7.96 2.56 25.06
C MET A 43 -9.42 2.25 25.38
N ALA A 44 -10.24 3.25 25.72
CA ALA A 44 -11.69 3.08 25.88
C ALA A 44 -12.35 2.57 24.58
N ILE A 45 -11.94 3.10 23.43
CA ILE A 45 -12.41 2.68 22.10
C ILE A 45 -11.98 1.21 21.82
N ILE A 46 -10.78 0.80 22.18
CA ILE A 46 -10.33 -0.59 22.01
C ILE A 46 -11.28 -1.56 22.72
N PHE A 47 -11.64 -1.26 23.98
CA PHE A 47 -12.47 -2.15 24.77
C PHE A 47 -13.97 -2.08 24.47
N ARG A 48 -14.46 -0.95 23.96
CA ARG A 48 -15.88 -0.71 23.74
C ARG A 48 -16.28 -0.66 22.27
N GLY A 49 -15.31 -0.52 21.37
CA GLY A 49 -15.56 -0.29 19.95
C GLY A 49 -16.18 1.07 19.68
N MET A 50 -16.60 1.26 18.44
CA MET A 50 -17.38 2.42 17.97
C MET A 50 -18.48 1.90 17.05
N SER A 51 -19.64 2.57 17.08
CA SER A 51 -20.68 2.34 16.06
C SER A 51 -20.22 2.84 14.70
N ASP A 52 -20.94 2.43 13.64
CA ASP A 52 -20.65 2.93 12.28
C ASP A 52 -20.80 4.46 12.21
N LYS A 53 -21.77 5.02 12.94
CA LYS A 53 -21.94 6.47 13.01
C LYS A 53 -20.77 7.15 13.69
N GLU A 54 -20.33 6.67 14.84
CA GLU A 54 -19.14 7.20 15.53
C GLU A 54 -17.90 7.11 14.65
N THR A 55 -17.71 5.99 13.96
CA THR A 55 -16.56 5.76 13.07
C THR A 55 -16.59 6.71 11.88
N LEU A 56 -17.79 6.97 11.30
CA LEU A 56 -17.95 7.96 10.23
C LEU A 56 -17.67 9.37 10.74
N ASP A 57 -18.25 9.76 11.87
CA ASP A 57 -18.06 11.08 12.47
C ASP A 57 -16.58 11.33 12.80
N LEU A 58 -15.89 10.32 13.36
CA LEU A 58 -14.46 10.37 13.61
C LEU A 58 -13.66 10.56 12.31
N THR A 59 -13.99 9.79 11.27
CA THR A 59 -13.37 9.87 9.95
C THR A 59 -13.53 11.25 9.34
N MET A 60 -14.74 11.80 9.38
CA MET A 60 -15.05 13.13 8.84
C MET A 60 -14.41 14.26 9.64
N SER A 61 -14.37 14.15 10.96
CA SER A 61 -13.70 15.13 11.83
C SER A 61 -12.18 15.15 11.60
N MET A 62 -11.57 13.97 11.42
CA MET A 62 -10.14 13.85 11.07
C MET A 62 -9.88 14.43 9.67
N MET A 63 -10.66 14.06 8.66
CA MET A 63 -10.58 14.60 7.30
C MET A 63 -10.64 16.14 7.30
N ASN A 64 -11.56 16.72 8.07
CA ASN A 64 -11.78 18.17 8.16
C ASN A 64 -10.80 18.88 9.09
N SER A 65 -9.85 18.18 9.70
CA SER A 65 -8.84 18.80 10.56
C SER A 65 -7.76 19.56 9.80
N GLY A 66 -7.66 19.33 8.49
CA GLY A 66 -6.69 19.95 7.60
C GLY A 66 -7.27 20.27 6.23
N GLU A 67 -6.38 20.42 5.26
CA GLU A 67 -6.77 20.68 3.87
C GLU A 67 -7.36 19.42 3.22
N THR A 68 -8.32 19.63 2.35
CA THR A 68 -8.87 18.61 1.45
C THR A 68 -8.60 19.01 0.01
N LEU A 69 -8.28 18.03 -0.83
CA LEU A 69 -8.03 18.30 -2.24
C LEU A 69 -9.33 18.29 -3.03
N ASP A 70 -9.64 19.42 -3.68
CA ASP A 70 -10.74 19.51 -4.63
C ASP A 70 -10.29 19.01 -6.01
N LEU A 71 -10.76 17.81 -6.40
CA LEU A 71 -10.48 17.23 -7.71
C LEU A 71 -11.47 17.63 -8.79
N SER A 72 -12.38 18.61 -8.54
CA SER A 72 -13.34 19.09 -9.54
C SER A 72 -12.70 19.64 -10.82
N PRO A 73 -11.47 20.22 -10.83
CA PRO A 73 -10.79 20.62 -12.05
C PRO A 73 -10.35 19.45 -12.94
N ILE A 74 -10.39 18.21 -12.44
CA ILE A 74 -10.05 17.02 -13.22
C ILE A 74 -11.33 16.45 -13.87
N ASN A 75 -11.32 16.40 -15.21
CA ASN A 75 -12.44 15.85 -15.97
C ASN A 75 -12.47 14.31 -15.93
N GLY A 76 -13.66 13.75 -15.66
CA GLY A 76 -13.89 12.30 -15.60
C GLY A 76 -13.87 11.74 -14.19
N ILE A 77 -14.04 10.43 -14.08
CA ILE A 77 -14.08 9.71 -12.78
C ILE A 77 -12.67 9.53 -12.24
N LYS A 78 -12.45 9.98 -11.01
CA LYS A 78 -11.18 9.86 -10.28
C LYS A 78 -11.23 8.64 -9.38
N ALA A 79 -10.22 7.78 -9.50
CA ALA A 79 -10.07 6.62 -8.62
C ALA A 79 -8.75 6.64 -7.85
N ASP A 80 -8.78 6.06 -6.67
CA ASP A 80 -7.59 5.79 -5.86
C ASP A 80 -7.58 4.33 -5.38
N LYS A 81 -6.38 3.79 -5.19
CA LYS A 81 -6.13 2.49 -4.55
C LYS A 81 -5.33 2.72 -3.28
N HIS A 82 -5.77 2.10 -2.20
CA HIS A 82 -5.00 2.04 -0.97
C HIS A 82 -4.66 0.59 -0.62
N SER A 83 -3.45 0.37 -0.12
CA SER A 83 -3.05 -0.91 0.47
C SER A 83 -2.85 -0.74 1.97
N THR A 84 -3.23 -1.75 2.74
CA THR A 84 -2.95 -1.77 4.19
C THR A 84 -1.46 -2.01 4.51
N GLY A 85 -0.64 -2.16 3.46
CA GLY A 85 0.80 -2.36 3.57
C GLY A 85 1.20 -3.84 3.50
N GLY A 86 2.38 -4.08 2.94
CA GLY A 86 2.94 -5.42 2.80
C GLY A 86 4.32 -5.39 2.19
N VAL A 87 4.94 -6.55 2.08
CA VAL A 87 6.30 -6.73 1.55
C VAL A 87 6.25 -6.97 0.05
N GLY A 88 7.00 -6.18 -0.72
CA GLY A 88 7.00 -6.26 -2.18
C GLY A 88 5.75 -5.64 -2.84
N ASP A 89 5.01 -4.77 -2.14
CA ASP A 89 3.80 -4.14 -2.69
C ASP A 89 4.15 -3.01 -3.68
N LYS A 90 4.32 -3.41 -4.94
CA LYS A 90 4.49 -2.53 -6.10
C LYS A 90 3.20 -2.35 -6.90
N THR A 91 2.07 -2.81 -6.38
CA THR A 91 0.77 -2.83 -7.06
C THR A 91 0.40 -1.50 -7.69
N SER A 92 0.64 -0.37 -7.01
CA SER A 92 0.30 0.96 -7.54
C SER A 92 1.04 1.30 -8.83
N LEU A 93 2.29 0.83 -9.02
CA LEU A 93 3.09 1.07 -10.23
C LEU A 93 2.56 0.32 -11.45
N ILE A 94 1.77 -0.73 -11.24
CA ILE A 94 1.16 -1.56 -12.28
C ILE A 94 -0.30 -1.16 -12.49
N LEU A 95 -1.07 -1.18 -11.41
CA LEU A 95 -2.51 -0.96 -11.43
C LEU A 95 -2.88 0.45 -11.93
N CYS A 96 -2.20 1.50 -11.41
CA CYS A 96 -2.56 2.87 -11.78
C CYS A 96 -2.39 3.13 -13.29
N PRO A 97 -1.28 2.75 -13.95
CA PRO A 97 -1.16 2.81 -15.40
C PRO A 97 -2.21 1.96 -16.15
N MET A 98 -2.52 0.74 -15.67
CA MET A 98 -3.52 -0.15 -16.30
C MET A 98 -4.91 0.50 -16.33
N VAL A 99 -5.40 0.98 -15.18
CA VAL A 99 -6.74 1.59 -15.09
C VAL A 99 -6.78 2.95 -15.79
N SER A 100 -5.68 3.70 -15.78
CA SER A 100 -5.56 4.95 -16.53
C SER A 100 -5.63 4.72 -18.05
N ALA A 101 -5.02 3.64 -18.56
CA ALA A 101 -5.13 3.24 -19.96
C ALA A 101 -6.56 2.88 -20.37
N CYS A 102 -7.40 2.46 -19.41
CA CYS A 102 -8.82 2.20 -19.60
C CYS A 102 -9.72 3.44 -19.43
N GLY A 103 -9.16 4.63 -19.22
CA GLY A 103 -9.91 5.90 -19.18
C GLY A 103 -10.26 6.44 -17.79
N VAL A 104 -9.94 5.73 -16.72
CA VAL A 104 -10.08 6.24 -15.33
C VAL A 104 -8.97 7.26 -15.04
N LYS A 105 -9.29 8.33 -14.33
CA LYS A 105 -8.33 9.32 -13.89
C LYS A 105 -7.70 8.93 -12.55
N ILE A 106 -6.38 8.89 -12.49
CA ILE A 106 -5.62 8.57 -11.28
C ILE A 106 -4.94 9.83 -10.75
N ALA A 107 -5.56 10.44 -9.76
CA ALA A 107 -5.04 11.58 -9.00
C ALA A 107 -4.60 11.07 -7.62
N LYS A 108 -3.43 10.44 -7.55
CA LYS A 108 -3.03 9.68 -6.37
C LYS A 108 -2.08 10.44 -5.46
N MET A 109 -2.45 10.51 -4.16
CA MET A 109 -1.52 10.85 -3.09
C MET A 109 -1.02 9.58 -2.39
N SER A 110 0.29 9.47 -2.20
CA SER A 110 0.93 8.31 -1.59
C SER A 110 1.93 8.71 -0.51
N GLY A 111 2.35 7.74 0.29
CA GLY A 111 3.35 7.91 1.36
C GLY A 111 4.68 7.26 1.02
N ARG A 112 5.69 7.59 1.84
CA ARG A 112 6.97 6.90 1.91
C ARG A 112 6.85 5.63 2.73
N GLY A 113 7.76 4.69 2.53
CA GLY A 113 7.89 3.49 3.35
C GLY A 113 8.54 3.77 4.71
N LEU A 114 8.20 2.94 5.68
CA LEU A 114 8.84 2.90 6.98
C LEU A 114 8.98 1.46 7.45
N GLY A 115 10.09 1.13 8.10
CA GLY A 115 10.37 -0.22 8.56
C GLY A 115 10.56 -1.19 7.38
N HIS A 116 9.97 -2.37 7.51
CA HIS A 116 10.07 -3.47 6.54
C HIS A 116 9.16 -3.29 5.30
N THR A 117 8.29 -2.27 5.27
CA THR A 117 7.39 -2.00 4.15
C THR A 117 7.95 -0.93 3.23
N GLY A 118 8.02 -1.19 1.92
CA GLY A 118 8.46 -0.21 0.93
C GLY A 118 7.37 0.79 0.57
N GLY A 119 7.73 2.08 0.40
CA GLY A 119 6.81 3.13 -0.01
C GLY A 119 6.69 3.26 -1.54
N THR A 120 5.50 3.61 -2.02
CA THR A 120 5.28 3.86 -3.46
C THR A 120 6.14 5.02 -3.96
N LEU A 121 6.32 6.07 -3.15
CA LEU A 121 7.15 7.23 -3.54
C LEU A 121 8.62 6.86 -3.64
N ASP A 122 9.13 6.06 -2.69
CA ASP A 122 10.52 5.62 -2.70
C ASP A 122 10.84 4.77 -3.95
N LYS A 123 9.87 3.96 -4.39
CA LYS A 123 9.99 3.20 -5.64
C LYS A 123 10.00 4.12 -6.87
N LEU A 124 9.11 5.12 -6.92
CA LEU A 124 9.06 6.08 -8.02
C LEU A 124 10.33 6.93 -8.12
N GLU A 125 10.98 7.25 -7.00
CA GLU A 125 12.28 7.93 -6.96
C GLU A 125 13.43 7.08 -7.55
N SER A 126 13.20 5.79 -7.83
CA SER A 126 14.12 4.99 -8.62
C SER A 126 14.22 5.43 -10.09
N PHE A 127 13.23 6.17 -10.61
CA PHE A 127 13.37 6.88 -11.88
C PHE A 127 14.17 8.16 -11.66
N PRO A 128 15.38 8.30 -12.24
CA PRO A 128 16.21 9.47 -12.03
C PRO A 128 15.47 10.77 -12.37
N GLY A 129 15.49 11.73 -11.44
CA GLY A 129 14.83 13.02 -11.60
C GLY A 129 13.32 13.03 -11.36
N PHE A 130 12.67 11.90 -11.08
CA PHE A 130 11.23 11.87 -10.84
C PHE A 130 10.84 12.74 -9.64
N ASN A 131 9.89 13.64 -9.86
CA ASN A 131 9.46 14.63 -8.88
C ASN A 131 8.13 14.25 -8.25
N ILE A 132 8.16 13.89 -6.96
CA ILE A 132 6.99 13.54 -6.16
C ILE A 132 6.27 14.77 -5.56
N SER A 133 6.82 15.98 -5.73
CA SER A 133 6.36 17.20 -5.08
C SER A 133 6.00 18.29 -6.10
N ILE A 134 5.33 17.92 -7.18
CA ILE A 134 4.80 18.87 -8.15
C ILE A 134 3.66 19.68 -7.55
N GLY A 135 3.56 20.97 -7.92
CA GLY A 135 2.47 21.83 -7.44
C GLY A 135 1.09 21.36 -7.90
N GLU A 136 0.05 21.79 -7.19
CA GLU A 136 -1.34 21.34 -7.39
C GLU A 136 -1.83 21.57 -8.83
N GLN A 137 -1.61 22.74 -9.41
CA GLN A 137 -2.02 23.02 -10.79
C GLN A 137 -1.38 22.04 -11.77
N ARG A 138 -0.07 21.79 -11.65
CA ARG A 138 0.64 20.84 -12.51
C ARG A 138 0.14 19.40 -12.28
N PHE A 139 -0.24 19.06 -11.04
CA PHE A 139 -0.85 17.78 -10.73
C PHE A 139 -2.17 17.60 -11.49
N PHE A 140 -3.07 18.61 -11.48
CA PHE A 140 -4.34 18.56 -12.21
C PHE A 140 -4.10 18.51 -13.73
N ASP A 141 -3.19 19.31 -14.26
CA ASP A 141 -2.85 19.33 -15.68
C ASP A 141 -2.31 17.98 -16.15
N ASN A 142 -1.44 17.34 -15.36
CA ASN A 142 -0.92 16.00 -15.65
C ASN A 142 -2.02 14.96 -15.67
N VAL A 143 -2.93 14.95 -14.68
CA VAL A 143 -4.04 14.00 -14.66
C VAL A 143 -5.02 14.25 -15.79
N ASN A 144 -5.34 15.50 -16.11
CA ASN A 144 -6.19 15.82 -17.26
C ASN A 144 -5.57 15.33 -18.57
N LYS A 145 -4.29 15.63 -18.80
CA LYS A 145 -3.59 15.35 -20.06
C LYS A 145 -3.20 13.88 -20.21
N HIS A 146 -2.61 13.29 -19.17
CA HIS A 146 -2.03 11.95 -19.22
C HIS A 146 -2.90 10.88 -18.56
N GLY A 147 -3.91 11.28 -17.78
CA GLY A 147 -4.81 10.38 -17.05
C GLY A 147 -4.27 9.91 -15.70
N ILE A 148 -3.02 10.25 -15.37
CA ILE A 148 -2.36 9.74 -14.16
C ILE A 148 -1.30 10.73 -13.64
N ALA A 149 -1.27 10.89 -12.31
CA ALA A 149 -0.15 11.47 -11.57
C ALA A 149 -0.12 10.89 -10.14
N ILE A 150 1.08 10.70 -9.59
CA ILE A 150 1.28 10.20 -8.21
C ILE A 150 2.22 11.15 -7.49
N ILE A 151 1.76 11.75 -6.39
CA ILE A 151 2.51 12.73 -5.60
C ILE A 151 2.57 12.33 -4.12
N GLY A 152 3.46 12.98 -3.39
CA GLY A 152 3.52 12.92 -1.93
C GLY A 152 2.31 13.59 -1.29
N GLN A 153 1.93 13.12 -0.10
CA GLN A 153 0.95 13.82 0.72
C GLN A 153 1.54 15.13 1.24
N THR A 154 0.72 16.18 1.26
CA THR A 154 1.10 17.44 1.91
C THR A 154 1.10 17.29 3.43
N ALA A 155 1.85 18.14 4.11
CA ALA A 155 1.91 18.13 5.58
C ALA A 155 0.57 18.47 6.22
N ASP A 156 -0.28 19.22 5.50
CA ASP A 156 -1.54 19.77 5.97
C ASP A 156 -2.75 18.89 5.63
N LEU A 157 -2.52 17.77 4.91
CA LEU A 157 -3.55 16.77 4.68
C LEU A 157 -3.73 15.93 5.94
N ASP A 158 -4.92 16.03 6.58
CA ASP A 158 -5.31 15.24 7.74
C ASP A 158 -4.29 15.27 8.92
N PRO A 159 -3.98 16.46 9.49
CA PRO A 159 -3.04 16.58 10.59
C PRO A 159 -3.50 15.85 11.87
N ALA A 160 -4.81 15.64 12.04
CA ALA A 160 -5.35 14.84 13.13
C ALA A 160 -4.87 13.40 13.09
N ASP A 161 -4.91 12.75 11.91
CA ASP A 161 -4.41 11.39 11.77
C ASP A 161 -2.92 11.29 12.07
N LYS A 162 -2.12 12.22 11.54
CA LYS A 162 -0.67 12.23 11.78
C LYS A 162 -0.34 12.24 13.28
N LYS A 163 -1.05 13.08 14.04
CA LYS A 163 -0.84 13.21 15.49
C LYS A 163 -1.38 12.00 16.25
N LEU A 164 -2.59 11.56 15.89
CA LEU A 164 -3.25 10.44 16.54
C LEU A 164 -2.54 9.11 16.27
N TYR A 165 -2.08 8.88 15.04
CA TYR A 165 -1.34 7.67 14.69
C TYR A 165 0.00 7.60 15.44
N ALA A 166 0.74 8.72 15.53
CA ALA A 166 1.99 8.78 16.29
C ALA A 166 1.78 8.47 17.79
N LEU A 167 0.66 8.88 18.38
CA LEU A 167 0.29 8.51 19.75
C LEU A 167 -0.04 7.03 19.86
N ARG A 168 -0.84 6.49 18.93
CA ARG A 168 -1.28 5.10 18.94
C ARG A 168 -0.12 4.13 18.80
N ASP A 169 0.88 4.48 18.01
CA ASP A 169 2.07 3.66 17.74
C ASP A 169 2.85 3.32 19.01
N VAL A 170 2.84 4.21 20.00
CA VAL A 170 3.58 4.05 21.26
C VAL A 170 2.71 3.76 22.50
N THR A 171 1.38 3.62 22.31
CA THR A 171 0.43 3.40 23.44
C THR A 171 -0.30 2.06 23.38
N GLY A 172 0.09 1.16 22.45
CA GLY A 172 -0.55 -0.14 22.29
C GLY A 172 -2.00 -0.05 21.78
N THR A 173 -2.36 1.04 21.09
CA THR A 173 -3.74 1.30 20.64
C THR A 173 -3.90 1.25 19.12
N VAL A 174 -2.89 0.73 18.40
CA VAL A 174 -2.96 0.53 16.96
C VAL A 174 -4.01 -0.54 16.56
N PRO A 175 -4.12 -1.72 17.20
CA PRO A 175 -5.03 -2.78 16.76
C PRO A 175 -6.49 -2.51 17.17
N SER A 176 -7.09 -1.47 16.61
CA SER A 176 -8.51 -1.12 16.79
C SER A 176 -9.13 -0.87 15.42
N ILE A 177 -10.07 -1.72 15.00
CA ILE A 177 -10.68 -1.64 13.67
C ILE A 177 -11.29 -0.24 13.40
N PRO A 178 -12.11 0.36 14.28
CA PRO A 178 -12.64 1.71 14.04
C PRO A 178 -11.54 2.75 13.83
N LEU A 179 -10.49 2.72 14.67
CA LEU A 179 -9.38 3.68 14.56
C LEU A 179 -8.52 3.45 13.32
N ILE A 180 -8.35 2.19 12.87
CA ILE A 180 -7.66 1.87 11.60
C ILE A 180 -8.49 2.37 10.43
N VAL A 181 -9.80 2.09 10.43
CA VAL A 181 -10.73 2.52 9.39
C VAL A 181 -10.71 4.04 9.26
N SER A 182 -10.86 4.77 10.38
CA SER A 182 -10.86 6.24 10.38
C SER A 182 -9.53 6.81 9.89
N SER A 183 -8.40 6.25 10.32
CA SER A 183 -7.06 6.66 9.87
C SER A 183 -6.83 6.48 8.35
N ILE A 184 -7.31 5.38 7.78
CA ILE A 184 -7.18 5.14 6.34
C ILE A 184 -8.17 6.01 5.55
N MET A 185 -9.44 6.01 5.96
CA MET A 185 -10.50 6.63 5.18
C MET A 185 -10.46 8.15 5.25
N SER A 186 -10.06 8.77 6.36
CA SER A 186 -9.92 10.24 6.45
C SER A 186 -8.97 10.78 5.38
N LYS A 187 -7.79 10.15 5.20
CA LYS A 187 -6.83 10.52 4.16
C LYS A 187 -7.35 10.27 2.74
N LYS A 188 -8.09 9.15 2.54
CA LYS A 188 -8.64 8.81 1.22
C LYS A 188 -9.80 9.72 0.83
N LEU A 189 -10.61 10.13 1.77
CA LEU A 189 -11.68 11.11 1.55
C LEU A 189 -11.09 12.51 1.32
N ALA A 190 -10.08 12.91 2.12
CA ALA A 190 -9.38 14.19 1.95
C ALA A 190 -8.69 14.30 0.58
N SER A 191 -8.23 13.19 -0.02
CA SER A 191 -7.65 13.19 -1.37
C SER A 191 -8.67 13.30 -2.51
N GLY A 192 -9.98 13.26 -2.24
CA GLY A 192 -11.06 13.67 -3.16
C GLY A 192 -11.52 12.64 -4.20
N ALA A 193 -11.00 11.42 -4.25
CA ALA A 193 -11.36 10.41 -5.25
C ALA A 193 -12.84 9.99 -5.20
N ASP A 194 -13.46 9.75 -6.36
CA ASP A 194 -14.85 9.28 -6.50
C ASP A 194 -14.99 7.78 -6.19
N VAL A 195 -13.96 7.02 -6.57
CA VAL A 195 -13.86 5.56 -6.38
C VAL A 195 -12.63 5.23 -5.55
N ILE A 196 -12.80 4.44 -4.49
CA ILE A 196 -11.71 4.00 -3.61
C ILE A 196 -11.73 2.48 -3.55
N VAL A 197 -10.64 1.85 -4.03
CA VAL A 197 -10.46 0.40 -3.93
C VAL A 197 -9.34 0.08 -2.97
N LEU A 198 -9.64 -0.81 -2.02
CA LEU A 198 -8.79 -1.14 -0.89
C LEU A 198 -8.20 -2.53 -1.09
N ASP A 199 -6.90 -2.63 -0.95
CA ASP A 199 -6.14 -3.88 -0.98
C ASP A 199 -5.78 -4.22 0.47
N VAL A 200 -6.60 -5.08 1.09
CA VAL A 200 -6.45 -5.47 2.50
C VAL A 200 -5.57 -6.71 2.56
N LYS A 201 -4.34 -6.53 3.01
CA LYS A 201 -3.35 -7.59 3.16
C LYS A 201 -3.65 -8.45 4.39
N CYS A 202 -3.46 -9.77 4.25
CA CYS A 202 -3.68 -10.77 5.30
C CYS A 202 -2.52 -11.75 5.34
N GLY A 203 -1.95 -12.01 6.51
CA GLY A 203 -0.87 -12.99 6.72
C GLY A 203 0.35 -12.42 7.42
N ASP A 204 1.47 -13.12 7.33
CA ASP A 204 2.71 -12.86 8.08
C ASP A 204 3.24 -11.44 7.86
N GLY A 205 3.34 -11.00 6.61
CA GLY A 205 3.84 -9.68 6.23
C GLY A 205 2.79 -8.58 6.26
N ALA A 206 1.60 -8.82 6.83
CA ALA A 206 0.49 -7.89 6.89
C ALA A 206 0.14 -7.47 8.32
N PHE A 207 -0.61 -6.38 8.45
CA PHE A 207 -1.15 -5.93 9.72
C PHE A 207 -2.24 -6.88 10.25
N MET A 208 -3.17 -7.32 9.38
CA MET A 208 -4.16 -8.35 9.70
C MET A 208 -3.55 -9.74 9.55
N LYS A 209 -3.58 -10.53 10.62
CA LYS A 209 -2.95 -11.86 10.62
C LYS A 209 -3.88 -12.96 10.16
N THR A 210 -5.19 -12.77 10.30
CA THR A 210 -6.22 -13.75 9.91
C THR A 210 -7.16 -13.19 8.84
N VAL A 211 -7.76 -14.10 8.06
CA VAL A 211 -8.75 -13.74 7.02
C VAL A 211 -9.98 -13.08 7.63
N ASP A 212 -10.39 -13.48 8.83
CA ASP A 212 -11.58 -12.93 9.48
C ASP A 212 -11.33 -11.49 9.96
N GLU A 213 -10.18 -11.18 10.55
CA GLU A 213 -9.77 -9.81 10.87
C GLU A 213 -9.70 -8.93 9.61
N ALA A 214 -9.13 -9.47 8.52
CA ALA A 214 -9.05 -8.76 7.25
C ALA A 214 -10.44 -8.50 6.64
N LYS A 215 -11.40 -9.45 6.77
CA LYS A 215 -12.79 -9.25 6.36
C LYS A 215 -13.50 -8.19 7.19
N GLU A 216 -13.26 -8.17 8.50
CA GLU A 216 -13.83 -7.15 9.39
C GLU A 216 -13.33 -5.76 9.00
N LEU A 217 -12.01 -5.61 8.82
CA LEU A 217 -11.42 -4.36 8.35
C LEU A 217 -11.95 -3.94 6.97
N ALA A 218 -12.01 -4.87 6.01
CA ALA A 218 -12.51 -4.60 4.66
C ALA A 218 -13.96 -4.13 4.67
N ARG A 219 -14.82 -4.75 5.49
CA ARG A 219 -16.23 -4.31 5.67
C ARG A 219 -16.31 -2.92 6.29
N GLY A 220 -15.52 -2.63 7.33
CA GLY A 220 -15.45 -1.32 7.95
C GLY A 220 -15.04 -0.23 6.95
N LEU A 221 -13.97 -0.45 6.22
CA LEU A 221 -13.45 0.47 5.21
C LEU A 221 -14.47 0.76 4.10
N THR A 222 -15.06 -0.30 3.51
CA THR A 222 -16.05 -0.14 2.43
C THR A 222 -17.33 0.54 2.92
N ARG A 223 -17.78 0.20 4.14
CA ARG A 223 -18.97 0.79 4.76
C ARG A 223 -18.79 2.28 5.00
N ILE A 224 -17.70 2.68 5.67
CA ILE A 224 -17.43 4.10 5.95
C ILE A 224 -17.24 4.89 4.66
N GLY A 225 -16.53 4.35 3.67
CA GLY A 225 -16.42 5.01 2.37
C GLY A 225 -17.74 5.25 1.68
N ARG A 226 -18.67 4.31 1.72
CA ARG A 226 -20.01 4.45 1.16
C ARG A 226 -20.90 5.41 1.95
N LEU A 227 -20.84 5.36 3.27
CA LEU A 227 -21.54 6.34 4.12
C LEU A 227 -21.05 7.76 3.88
N ALA A 228 -19.76 7.93 3.54
CA ALA A 228 -19.19 9.22 3.12
C ALA A 228 -19.46 9.56 1.63
N GLY A 229 -20.34 8.82 0.95
CA GLY A 229 -20.78 9.10 -0.43
C GLY A 229 -19.80 8.68 -1.52
N ARG A 230 -18.81 7.81 -1.22
CA ARG A 230 -17.84 7.28 -2.20
C ARG A 230 -18.23 5.87 -2.66
N LYS A 231 -17.84 5.51 -3.89
CA LYS A 231 -17.91 4.15 -4.36
C LYS A 231 -16.69 3.39 -3.84
N CYS A 232 -16.92 2.30 -3.13
CA CYS A 232 -15.85 1.57 -2.46
C CYS A 232 -15.97 0.06 -2.64
N ALA A 233 -14.83 -0.59 -2.88
CA ALA A 233 -14.66 -2.03 -2.82
C ALA A 233 -13.35 -2.38 -2.11
N ALA A 234 -13.25 -3.58 -1.55
CA ALA A 234 -12.03 -4.09 -0.95
C ALA A 234 -11.73 -5.51 -1.44
N VAL A 235 -10.46 -5.79 -1.68
CA VAL A 235 -9.95 -7.12 -2.02
C VAL A 235 -9.03 -7.57 -0.89
N ILE A 236 -9.28 -8.75 -0.34
CA ILE A 236 -8.45 -9.35 0.70
C ILE A 236 -7.46 -10.28 0.02
N THR A 237 -6.16 -10.07 0.29
CA THR A 237 -5.08 -10.73 -0.42
C THR A 237 -4.04 -11.33 0.52
N ASP A 238 -3.44 -12.45 0.10
CA ASP A 238 -2.42 -13.14 0.85
C ASP A 238 -1.13 -12.33 0.98
N MET A 239 -0.54 -12.33 2.17
CA MET A 239 0.76 -11.75 2.48
C MET A 239 1.60 -12.68 3.37
N ASP A 240 1.34 -13.99 3.33
CA ASP A 240 2.16 -15.00 4.00
C ASP A 240 3.51 -15.20 3.33
N GLN A 241 3.68 -14.67 2.12
CA GLN A 241 4.93 -14.53 1.40
C GLN A 241 4.97 -13.16 0.69
N PRO A 242 6.16 -12.63 0.33
CA PRO A 242 6.27 -11.37 -0.40
C PRO A 242 5.45 -11.37 -1.70
N LEU A 243 4.83 -10.24 -2.03
CA LEU A 243 4.09 -10.05 -3.27
C LEU A 243 5.04 -9.92 -4.46
N GLY A 244 4.82 -10.74 -5.49
CA GLY A 244 5.80 -10.89 -6.58
C GLY A 244 7.08 -11.54 -6.09
N CYS A 245 8.18 -11.25 -6.78
CA CYS A 245 9.50 -11.82 -6.50
C CYS A 245 10.49 -10.78 -5.97
N ALA A 246 10.39 -9.52 -6.37
CA ALA A 246 11.32 -8.48 -5.96
C ALA A 246 10.86 -7.77 -4.67
N VAL A 247 11.80 -7.49 -3.77
CA VAL A 247 11.62 -6.73 -2.52
C VAL A 247 12.74 -5.70 -2.39
N GLY A 248 12.41 -4.42 -2.48
CA GLY A 248 13.33 -3.28 -2.47
C GLY A 248 12.72 -2.06 -3.12
N ASN A 249 13.47 -1.28 -3.88
CA ASN A 249 12.94 -0.12 -4.61
C ASN A 249 13.09 -0.30 -6.12
N SER A 250 14.27 -0.10 -6.69
CA SER A 250 14.51 -0.25 -8.13
C SER A 250 14.20 -1.68 -8.63
N VAL A 251 14.52 -2.71 -7.85
CA VAL A 251 14.20 -4.10 -8.21
C VAL A 251 12.68 -4.32 -8.32
N GLU A 252 11.89 -3.68 -7.46
CA GLU A 252 10.42 -3.74 -7.54
C GLU A 252 9.88 -2.94 -8.75
N VAL A 253 10.49 -1.80 -9.08
CA VAL A 253 10.14 -1.04 -10.29
C VAL A 253 10.42 -1.87 -11.54
N LYS A 254 11.56 -2.54 -11.60
CA LYS A 254 11.94 -3.44 -12.72
C LYS A 254 10.91 -4.58 -12.88
N GLU A 255 10.47 -5.19 -11.77
CA GLU A 255 9.42 -6.22 -11.79
C GLU A 255 8.07 -5.63 -12.23
N ALA A 256 7.68 -4.45 -11.74
CA ALA A 256 6.45 -3.79 -12.17
C ALA A 256 6.44 -3.49 -13.69
N ILE A 257 7.55 -3.04 -14.22
CA ILE A 257 7.74 -2.82 -15.66
C ILE A 257 7.63 -4.14 -16.44
N SER A 258 8.24 -5.22 -15.95
CA SER A 258 8.14 -6.55 -16.58
C SER A 258 6.70 -7.07 -16.63
N VAL A 259 5.88 -6.81 -15.59
CA VAL A 259 4.44 -7.11 -15.60
C VAL A 259 3.73 -6.27 -16.66
N LEU A 260 4.00 -4.96 -16.75
CA LEU A 260 3.38 -4.08 -17.75
C LEU A 260 3.81 -4.38 -19.18
N LYS A 261 4.98 -4.99 -19.38
CA LYS A 261 5.44 -5.54 -20.68
C LYS A 261 4.78 -6.88 -21.02
N GLY A 262 4.04 -7.50 -20.09
CA GLY A 262 3.44 -8.83 -20.27
C GLY A 262 4.44 -9.99 -20.13
N GLU A 263 5.67 -9.72 -19.72
CA GLU A 263 6.74 -10.71 -19.53
C GLU A 263 6.55 -11.52 -18.24
N THR A 264 6.11 -10.86 -17.16
CA THR A 264 5.85 -11.47 -15.85
C THR A 264 4.35 -11.64 -15.65
N LYS A 265 3.94 -12.86 -15.29
CA LYS A 265 2.57 -13.26 -14.95
C LYS A 265 2.52 -13.76 -13.51
N GLY A 266 1.36 -14.22 -13.05
CA GLY A 266 1.16 -14.77 -11.70
C GLY A 266 0.45 -13.84 -10.75
N ASP A 267 0.64 -14.02 -9.44
CA ASP A 267 -0.14 -13.38 -8.38
C ASP A 267 -0.15 -11.85 -8.45
N LEU A 268 0.98 -11.24 -8.83
CA LEU A 268 1.09 -9.78 -8.93
C LEU A 268 0.21 -9.21 -10.06
N LEU A 269 0.20 -9.84 -11.24
CA LEU A 269 -0.70 -9.45 -12.34
C LEU A 269 -2.15 -9.75 -11.98
N GLU A 270 -2.42 -10.91 -11.36
CA GLU A 270 -3.76 -11.33 -10.94
C GLU A 270 -4.36 -10.33 -9.95
N LEU A 271 -3.56 -9.87 -8.98
CA LEU A 271 -3.97 -8.81 -8.05
C LEU A 271 -4.35 -7.52 -8.79
N CYS A 272 -3.50 -7.08 -9.71
CA CYS A 272 -3.75 -5.85 -10.46
C CYS A 272 -5.00 -5.97 -11.35
N LEU A 273 -5.23 -7.13 -11.97
CA LEU A 273 -6.46 -7.40 -12.73
C LEU A 273 -7.70 -7.39 -11.83
N THR A 274 -7.62 -8.00 -10.63
CA THR A 274 -8.75 -8.04 -9.69
C THR A 274 -9.09 -6.66 -9.12
N LEU A 275 -8.10 -5.92 -8.61
CA LEU A 275 -8.29 -4.56 -8.10
C LEU A 275 -8.76 -3.61 -9.21
N GLY A 276 -8.15 -3.70 -10.38
CA GLY A 276 -8.50 -2.89 -11.54
C GLY A 276 -9.92 -3.17 -12.02
N SER A 277 -10.35 -4.44 -12.00
CA SER A 277 -11.72 -4.80 -12.34
C SER A 277 -12.73 -4.19 -11.37
N CYS A 278 -12.42 -4.17 -10.08
CA CYS A 278 -13.23 -3.45 -9.10
C CYS A 278 -13.27 -1.94 -9.39
N ILE A 279 -12.13 -1.33 -9.72
CA ILE A 279 -12.07 0.11 -10.07
C ILE A 279 -12.92 0.41 -11.30
N LEU A 280 -12.74 -0.32 -12.40
CA LEU A 280 -13.47 -0.05 -13.65
C LEU A 280 -14.98 -0.26 -13.50
N THR A 281 -15.39 -1.28 -12.74
CA THR A 281 -16.82 -1.57 -12.48
C THR A 281 -17.43 -0.49 -11.60
N GLU A 282 -16.77 -0.12 -10.47
CA GLU A 282 -17.26 0.95 -9.59
C GLU A 282 -17.24 2.33 -10.30
N ALA A 283 -16.31 2.56 -11.21
CA ALA A 283 -16.26 3.76 -12.03
C ALA A 283 -17.36 3.80 -13.11
N GLY A 284 -18.01 2.66 -13.41
CA GLY A 284 -18.98 2.55 -14.49
C GLY A 284 -18.35 2.57 -15.90
N ILE A 285 -17.05 2.28 -15.99
CA ILE A 285 -16.31 2.14 -17.26
C ILE A 285 -16.51 0.74 -17.85
N ALA A 286 -16.67 -0.26 -17.00
CA ALA A 286 -16.96 -1.64 -17.38
C ALA A 286 -18.32 -2.07 -16.84
N GLU A 287 -19.03 -2.90 -17.63
CA GLU A 287 -20.35 -3.41 -17.29
C GLU A 287 -20.30 -4.57 -16.27
N SER A 288 -19.19 -5.32 -16.27
CA SER A 288 -18.97 -6.46 -15.37
C SER A 288 -17.48 -6.58 -15.01
N ILE A 289 -17.18 -7.46 -14.05
CA ILE A 289 -15.79 -7.83 -13.70
C ILE A 289 -15.08 -8.48 -14.88
N GLU A 290 -15.78 -9.31 -15.65
CA GLU A 290 -15.25 -10.00 -16.83
C GLU A 290 -14.90 -8.99 -17.93
N ASP A 291 -15.79 -8.02 -18.25
CA ASP A 291 -15.52 -6.94 -19.20
C ASP A 291 -14.34 -6.09 -18.74
N ALA A 292 -14.31 -5.71 -17.45
CA ALA A 292 -13.19 -4.97 -16.88
C ALA A 292 -11.85 -5.71 -17.04
N ARG A 293 -11.86 -7.02 -16.76
CA ARG A 293 -10.68 -7.87 -16.87
C ARG A 293 -10.16 -7.96 -18.30
N VAL A 294 -11.05 -8.09 -19.28
CA VAL A 294 -10.68 -8.08 -20.71
C VAL A 294 -10.01 -6.76 -21.09
N ARG A 295 -10.58 -5.61 -20.69
CA ARG A 295 -10.02 -4.29 -20.97
C ARG A 295 -8.64 -4.10 -20.36
N LEU A 296 -8.46 -4.51 -19.09
CA LEU A 296 -7.19 -4.41 -18.39
C LEU A 296 -6.11 -5.31 -19.00
N THR A 297 -6.48 -6.54 -19.37
CA THR A 297 -5.58 -7.46 -20.06
C THR A 297 -5.13 -6.88 -21.39
N HIS A 298 -6.06 -6.33 -22.17
CA HIS A 298 -5.74 -5.65 -23.44
C HIS A 298 -4.84 -4.43 -23.22
N ALA A 299 -5.03 -3.66 -22.14
CA ALA A 299 -4.16 -2.51 -21.83
C ALA A 299 -2.71 -2.91 -21.58
N VAL A 300 -2.47 -4.10 -21.00
CA VAL A 300 -1.12 -4.67 -20.85
C VAL A 300 -0.60 -5.18 -22.19
N GLU A 301 -1.35 -6.05 -22.88
CA GLU A 301 -0.92 -6.72 -24.11
C GLU A 301 -0.66 -5.75 -25.26
N SER A 302 -1.41 -4.65 -25.35
CA SER A 302 -1.19 -3.58 -26.36
C SER A 302 -0.05 -2.63 -26.00
N GLY A 303 0.53 -2.73 -24.81
CA GLY A 303 1.55 -1.79 -24.29
C GLY A 303 0.98 -0.44 -23.85
N ALA A 304 -0.35 -0.25 -23.85
CA ALA A 304 -0.97 1.02 -23.47
C ALA A 304 -0.71 1.36 -21.99
N ALA A 305 -0.75 0.35 -21.12
CA ALA A 305 -0.44 0.54 -19.69
C ALA A 305 1.03 0.92 -19.47
N LEU A 306 1.97 0.28 -20.16
CA LEU A 306 3.39 0.63 -20.10
C LEU A 306 3.63 2.07 -20.56
N LYS A 307 2.97 2.47 -21.65
CA LYS A 307 3.01 3.84 -22.16
C LYS A 307 2.50 4.84 -21.13
N LYS A 308 1.43 4.54 -20.39
CA LYS A 308 0.91 5.40 -19.33
C LYS A 308 1.91 5.60 -18.20
N LEU A 309 2.66 4.56 -17.81
CA LEU A 309 3.75 4.71 -16.85
C LEU A 309 4.84 5.65 -17.38
N ALA A 310 5.27 5.49 -18.65
CA ALA A 310 6.28 6.34 -19.27
C ALA A 310 5.81 7.82 -19.40
N GLU A 311 4.54 8.04 -19.75
CA GLU A 311 3.93 9.37 -19.78
C GLU A 311 3.94 10.04 -18.40
N MET A 312 3.59 9.29 -17.34
CA MET A 312 3.62 9.78 -15.96
C MET A 312 5.04 10.14 -15.53
N VAL A 313 6.01 9.26 -15.79
CA VAL A 313 7.42 9.51 -15.45
C VAL A 313 7.91 10.78 -16.13
N SER A 314 7.66 10.96 -17.43
CA SER A 314 8.05 12.18 -18.17
C SER A 314 7.32 13.43 -17.68
N ALA A 315 6.04 13.33 -17.34
CA ALA A 315 5.25 14.47 -16.85
C ALA A 315 5.68 14.95 -15.46
N GLN A 316 6.42 14.10 -14.71
CA GLN A 316 6.94 14.38 -13.38
C GLN A 316 8.48 14.44 -13.33
N ASP A 317 9.10 15.03 -14.36
CA ASP A 317 10.52 15.39 -14.48
C ASP A 317 11.50 14.20 -14.68
N GLY A 318 11.04 12.95 -14.70
CA GLY A 318 11.85 11.78 -15.01
C GLY A 318 12.00 11.57 -16.53
N ASP A 319 12.84 10.62 -16.94
CA ASP A 319 12.94 10.20 -18.34
C ASP A 319 12.03 8.98 -18.58
N GLY A 320 10.95 9.16 -19.33
CA GLY A 320 10.03 8.08 -19.70
C GLY A 320 10.69 6.92 -20.46
N ASN A 321 11.87 7.14 -21.07
CA ASN A 321 12.64 6.06 -21.71
C ASN A 321 13.17 5.03 -20.71
N ASP A 322 13.33 5.39 -19.43
CA ASP A 322 13.75 4.46 -18.38
C ASP A 322 12.72 3.34 -18.15
N VAL A 323 11.46 3.58 -18.52
CA VAL A 323 10.41 2.55 -18.49
C VAL A 323 10.63 1.48 -19.57
N TYR A 324 11.18 1.86 -20.71
CA TYR A 324 11.48 0.93 -21.82
C TYR A 324 12.82 0.25 -21.67
N ASP A 325 13.80 0.94 -21.05
CA ASP A 325 15.16 0.45 -20.77
C ASP A 325 15.47 0.50 -19.28
N THR A 326 15.16 -0.58 -18.57
CA THR A 326 15.35 -0.69 -17.13
C THR A 326 16.82 -0.79 -16.69
N SER A 327 17.78 -0.92 -17.62
CA SER A 327 19.22 -0.87 -17.30
C SER A 327 19.66 0.52 -16.82
N ARG A 328 18.87 1.55 -17.10
CA ARG A 328 19.11 2.92 -16.68
C ARG A 328 18.65 3.22 -15.23
N LEU A 329 17.87 2.30 -14.63
CA LEU A 329 17.47 2.40 -13.23
C LEU A 329 18.62 1.99 -12.29
N PRO A 330 18.64 2.49 -11.04
CA PRO A 330 19.62 2.10 -10.04
C PRO A 330 19.82 0.58 -9.97
N ASP A 331 21.07 0.14 -9.96
CA ASP A 331 21.43 -1.28 -9.89
C ASP A 331 22.54 -1.50 -8.87
N ALA A 332 22.50 -2.63 -8.16
CA ALA A 332 23.43 -2.93 -7.10
C ALA A 332 24.81 -3.33 -7.65
N LYS A 333 25.87 -2.96 -6.91
CA LYS A 333 27.25 -3.30 -7.26
C LYS A 333 27.55 -4.78 -7.11
N VAL A 334 26.90 -5.43 -6.13
CA VAL A 334 27.08 -6.85 -5.79
C VAL A 334 25.76 -7.57 -5.98
N LYS A 335 25.82 -8.72 -6.67
CA LYS A 335 24.71 -9.65 -6.81
C LYS A 335 25.17 -11.01 -6.31
N LEU A 336 24.54 -11.49 -5.24
CA LEU A 336 24.92 -12.74 -4.58
C LEU A 336 23.75 -13.73 -4.62
N GLU A 337 23.99 -14.88 -5.24
CA GLU A 337 23.04 -16.00 -5.20
C GLU A 337 23.01 -16.65 -3.81
N VAL A 338 21.81 -17.00 -3.35
CA VAL A 338 21.57 -17.67 -2.08
C VAL A 338 21.14 -19.10 -2.36
N PRO A 339 22.07 -20.08 -2.32
CA PRO A 339 21.75 -21.47 -2.59
C PRO A 339 20.98 -22.10 -1.42
N SER A 340 20.09 -23.04 -1.74
CA SER A 340 19.42 -23.91 -0.76
C SER A 340 20.43 -24.89 -0.16
N GLU A 341 20.35 -25.09 1.14
CA GLU A 341 21.15 -26.09 1.87
C GLU A 341 20.48 -27.47 1.90
N VAL A 342 19.20 -27.52 1.50
CA VAL A 342 18.36 -28.72 1.54
C VAL A 342 17.64 -28.95 0.21
N SER A 343 17.20 -30.20 -0.03
CA SER A 343 16.21 -30.51 -1.06
C SER A 343 14.85 -30.72 -0.41
N GLY A 344 13.76 -30.33 -1.10
CA GLY A 344 12.39 -30.43 -0.58
C GLY A 344 11.43 -29.50 -1.31
N TYR A 345 10.43 -29.01 -0.60
CA TYR A 345 9.48 -28.02 -1.09
C TYR A 345 9.49 -26.81 -0.19
N VAL A 346 9.34 -25.61 -0.74
CA VAL A 346 9.19 -24.40 0.07
C VAL A 346 7.83 -24.46 0.77
N GLY A 347 7.84 -24.65 2.09
CA GLY A 347 6.64 -24.75 2.91
C GLY A 347 6.13 -23.39 3.36
N ARG A 348 7.05 -22.46 3.65
CA ARG A 348 6.73 -21.10 4.10
C ARG A 348 7.89 -20.15 3.77
N ILE A 349 7.52 -18.88 3.54
CA ILE A 349 8.46 -17.76 3.46
C ILE A 349 7.98 -16.69 4.45
N LEU A 350 8.81 -16.32 5.42
CA LEU A 350 8.49 -15.30 6.41
C LEU A 350 8.55 -13.92 5.73
N ALA A 351 7.41 -13.44 5.25
CA ALA A 351 7.33 -12.23 4.43
C ALA A 351 7.89 -11.00 5.14
N GLU A 352 7.52 -10.79 6.41
CA GLU A 352 8.03 -9.67 7.22
C GLU A 352 9.55 -9.71 7.31
N HIS A 353 10.15 -10.90 7.55
CA HIS A 353 11.60 -11.06 7.65
C HIS A 353 12.31 -10.77 6.33
N VAL A 354 11.74 -11.15 5.18
CA VAL A 354 12.29 -10.77 3.86
C VAL A 354 12.28 -9.24 3.70
N GLY A 355 11.23 -8.56 4.15
CA GLY A 355 11.18 -7.10 4.20
C GLY A 355 12.28 -6.50 5.09
N LEU A 356 12.53 -7.10 6.27
CA LEU A 356 13.63 -6.71 7.17
C LEU A 356 15.00 -6.94 6.53
N VAL A 357 15.20 -8.02 5.76
CA VAL A 357 16.44 -8.24 4.99
C VAL A 357 16.65 -7.09 3.99
N SER A 358 15.63 -6.69 3.25
CA SER A 358 15.72 -5.54 2.34
C SER A 358 16.06 -4.24 3.07
N MET A 359 15.46 -4.01 4.23
CA MET A 359 15.76 -2.85 5.08
C MET A 359 17.21 -2.87 5.59
N HIS A 360 17.70 -4.03 6.03
CA HIS A 360 19.10 -4.23 6.47
C HIS A 360 20.11 -3.93 5.37
N LEU A 361 19.81 -4.30 4.11
CA LEU A 361 20.62 -3.92 2.95
C LEU A 361 20.68 -2.41 2.72
N GLY A 362 19.73 -1.64 3.26
CA GLY A 362 19.59 -0.20 3.05
C GLY A 362 18.41 0.18 2.15
N GLY A 363 17.57 -0.77 1.74
CA GLY A 363 16.39 -0.54 0.88
C GLY A 363 15.17 0.02 1.60
N GLY A 364 15.21 0.14 2.94
CA GLY A 364 14.14 0.68 3.78
C GLY A 364 14.66 1.63 4.85
N ARG A 365 13.76 2.35 5.53
CA ARG A 365 14.10 3.29 6.61
C ARG A 365 13.95 2.65 7.97
N ALA A 366 15.04 2.51 8.71
CA ALA A 366 15.00 2.17 10.13
C ALA A 366 14.48 3.35 10.99
N THR A 367 14.77 4.59 10.57
CA THR A 367 14.30 5.84 11.18
C THR A 367 13.82 6.79 10.08
N LYS A 368 13.06 7.83 10.45
CA LYS A 368 12.55 8.83 9.49
C LYS A 368 13.65 9.53 8.68
N ASP A 369 14.83 9.66 9.27
CA ASP A 369 15.98 10.38 8.69
C ASP A 369 16.96 9.45 7.97
N SER A 370 16.68 8.14 7.90
CA SER A 370 17.54 7.18 7.20
C SER A 370 17.51 7.44 5.69
N GLU A 371 18.70 7.55 5.08
CA GLU A 371 18.85 7.54 3.63
C GLU A 371 18.57 6.13 3.08
N ILE A 372 17.94 6.05 1.91
CA ILE A 372 17.63 4.80 1.23
C ILE A 372 18.59 4.59 0.06
N ASP A 373 19.16 3.41 -0.04
CA ASP A 373 19.83 2.94 -1.26
C ASP A 373 18.78 2.29 -2.18
N LEU A 374 18.43 2.98 -3.24
CA LEU A 374 17.40 2.53 -4.19
C LEU A 374 17.85 1.32 -5.02
N SER A 375 19.15 1.01 -5.07
CA SER A 375 19.72 -0.06 -5.90
C SER A 375 19.64 -1.44 -5.25
N VAL A 376 19.51 -1.51 -3.92
CA VAL A 376 19.56 -2.75 -3.15
C VAL A 376 18.20 -3.43 -3.01
N GLY A 377 18.23 -4.73 -2.69
CA GLY A 377 17.02 -5.52 -2.46
C GLY A 377 17.24 -7.00 -2.62
N VAL A 378 16.16 -7.74 -2.71
CA VAL A 378 16.14 -9.20 -2.86
C VAL A 378 15.23 -9.56 -4.04
N ILE A 379 15.65 -10.52 -4.86
CA ILE A 379 14.82 -11.15 -5.89
C ILE A 379 14.66 -12.62 -5.54
N LEU A 380 13.46 -13.06 -5.21
CA LEU A 380 13.13 -14.45 -4.87
C LEU A 380 13.00 -15.28 -6.16
N HIS A 381 13.60 -16.45 -6.20
CA HIS A 381 13.47 -17.42 -7.30
C HIS A 381 12.55 -18.58 -6.94
N LYS A 382 12.30 -18.77 -5.65
CA LYS A 382 11.44 -19.83 -5.13
C LYS A 382 10.34 -19.24 -4.25
N LYS A 383 9.14 -19.71 -4.49
CA LYS A 383 7.92 -19.32 -3.77
C LYS A 383 7.32 -20.53 -3.06
N VAL A 384 6.38 -20.30 -2.14
CA VAL A 384 5.67 -21.38 -1.44
C VAL A 384 5.06 -22.37 -2.45
N GLY A 385 5.29 -23.66 -2.23
CA GLY A 385 4.88 -24.75 -3.11
C GLY A 385 5.92 -25.15 -4.17
N ASP A 386 6.99 -24.38 -4.37
CA ASP A 386 8.03 -24.73 -5.34
C ASP A 386 8.94 -25.84 -4.80
N LYS A 387 9.30 -26.77 -5.69
CA LYS A 387 10.33 -27.77 -5.44
C LYS A 387 11.72 -27.13 -5.49
N VAL A 388 12.59 -27.54 -4.61
CA VAL A 388 13.97 -27.06 -4.49
C VAL A 388 14.91 -28.25 -4.35
N GLU A 389 16.02 -28.21 -5.06
CA GLU A 389 17.13 -29.14 -4.87
C GLU A 389 18.27 -28.44 -4.12
N LYS A 390 19.03 -29.20 -3.32
CA LYS A 390 20.20 -28.66 -2.62
C LYS A 390 21.19 -28.03 -3.59
N GLY A 391 21.61 -26.80 -3.33
CA GLY A 391 22.47 -25.98 -4.19
C GLY A 391 21.73 -25.13 -5.21
N GLU A 392 20.42 -25.31 -5.39
CA GLU A 392 19.60 -24.47 -6.26
C GLU A 392 19.37 -23.09 -5.62
N SER A 393 19.37 -22.03 -6.42
CA SER A 393 19.21 -20.67 -5.91
C SER A 393 17.78 -20.41 -5.39
N LEU A 394 17.68 -19.98 -4.15
CA LEU A 394 16.44 -19.50 -3.53
C LEU A 394 16.13 -18.05 -3.91
N ALA A 395 17.17 -17.24 -4.02
CA ALA A 395 17.05 -15.81 -4.29
C ALA A 395 18.39 -15.21 -4.72
N THR A 396 18.35 -14.01 -5.31
CA THR A 396 19.52 -13.15 -5.51
C THR A 396 19.44 -11.94 -4.59
N ILE A 397 20.50 -11.70 -3.84
CA ILE A 397 20.70 -10.48 -3.03
C ILE A 397 21.34 -9.41 -3.91
N HIS A 398 20.79 -8.22 -3.92
CA HIS A 398 21.34 -7.01 -4.51
C HIS A 398 21.87 -6.11 -3.39
N ALA A 399 23.20 -5.90 -3.31
CA ALA A 399 23.83 -5.20 -2.20
C ALA A 399 24.87 -4.16 -2.65
N SER A 400 25.18 -3.21 -1.76
CA SER A 400 26.21 -2.18 -1.98
C SER A 400 27.65 -2.70 -1.73
N SER A 401 27.79 -3.79 -0.97
CA SER A 401 29.08 -4.44 -0.68
C SER A 401 28.94 -5.95 -0.49
N GLU A 402 30.05 -6.69 -0.66
CA GLU A 402 30.12 -8.14 -0.42
C GLU A 402 29.77 -8.49 1.04
N GLU A 403 30.23 -7.69 2.01
CA GLU A 403 29.95 -7.91 3.43
C GLU A 403 28.44 -7.89 3.70
N LYS A 404 27.73 -6.82 3.26
CA LYS A 404 26.28 -6.73 3.38
C LYS A 404 25.55 -7.85 2.65
N ALA A 405 26.04 -8.25 1.49
CA ALA A 405 25.47 -9.37 0.73
C ALA A 405 25.54 -10.68 1.52
N GLN A 406 26.69 -10.99 2.14
CA GLN A 406 26.88 -12.20 2.92
C GLN A 406 26.02 -12.21 4.21
N GLU A 407 25.89 -11.08 4.90
CA GLU A 407 25.02 -10.95 6.06
C GLU A 407 23.55 -11.16 5.68
N ALA A 408 23.09 -10.47 4.63
CA ALA A 408 21.74 -10.60 4.13
C ALA A 408 21.43 -12.02 3.65
N ALA A 409 22.38 -12.72 3.02
CA ALA A 409 22.21 -14.10 2.59
C ALA A 409 21.96 -15.07 3.77
N LYS A 410 22.62 -14.86 4.92
CA LYS A 410 22.36 -15.65 6.14
C LYS A 410 20.95 -15.40 6.63
N LEU A 411 20.55 -14.11 6.80
CA LEU A 411 19.23 -13.74 7.27
C LEU A 411 18.13 -14.24 6.32
N LEU A 412 18.37 -14.21 5.00
CA LEU A 412 17.38 -14.65 4.02
C LEU A 412 17.14 -16.16 4.05
N ARG A 413 18.17 -16.99 4.30
CA ARG A 413 17.99 -18.44 4.46
C ARG A 413 17.02 -18.75 5.60
N ASP A 414 17.11 -18.02 6.71
CA ASP A 414 16.26 -18.20 7.88
C ASP A 414 14.79 -17.80 7.60
N CYS A 415 14.52 -17.06 6.51
CA CYS A 415 13.17 -16.74 6.08
C CYS A 415 12.46 -17.94 5.42
N TYR A 416 13.17 -18.96 4.96
CA TYR A 416 12.61 -20.12 4.27
C TYR A 416 12.42 -21.30 5.22
N GLN A 417 11.24 -21.90 5.18
CA GLN A 417 10.94 -23.18 5.85
C GLN A 417 10.59 -24.20 4.79
N PHE A 418 11.17 -25.39 4.90
CA PHE A 418 11.03 -26.45 3.91
C PHE A 418 10.18 -27.61 4.43
N SER A 419 9.55 -28.34 3.50
CA SER A 419 8.78 -29.56 3.74
C SER A 419 9.36 -30.68 2.87
N ASP A 420 9.36 -31.91 3.40
CA ASP A 420 9.73 -33.12 2.65
C ASP A 420 8.62 -33.57 1.68
N THR A 421 7.40 -33.04 1.84
CA THR A 421 6.24 -33.35 1.01
C THR A 421 5.77 -32.14 0.23
N PRO A 422 5.12 -32.33 -0.94
CA PRO A 422 4.52 -31.22 -1.71
C PRO A 422 3.61 -30.34 -0.86
N VAL A 423 3.73 -29.04 -1.04
CA VAL A 423 2.91 -28.03 -0.37
C VAL A 423 2.03 -27.34 -1.41
N GLU A 424 0.73 -27.27 -1.15
CA GLU A 424 -0.18 -26.51 -2.00
C GLU A 424 0.07 -25.01 -1.88
N ARG A 425 0.03 -24.31 -3.01
CA ARG A 425 0.09 -22.85 -3.00
C ARG A 425 -1.17 -22.30 -2.36
N PRO A 426 -1.06 -21.36 -1.41
CA PRO A 426 -2.23 -20.74 -0.82
C PRO A 426 -3.04 -19.99 -1.86
N GLU A 427 -4.36 -19.97 -1.72
CA GLU A 427 -5.23 -19.11 -2.52
C GLU A 427 -4.83 -17.65 -2.28
N PHE A 428 -4.52 -16.93 -3.35
CA PHE A 428 -3.97 -15.59 -3.25
C PHE A 428 -5.04 -14.52 -2.98
N ILE A 429 -6.16 -14.56 -3.70
CA ILE A 429 -7.32 -13.68 -3.45
C ILE A 429 -8.26 -14.36 -2.47
N LYS A 430 -8.30 -13.90 -1.24
CA LYS A 430 -9.09 -14.54 -0.16
C LYS A 430 -10.58 -14.15 -0.22
N ALA A 431 -10.91 -12.90 -0.57
CA ALA A 431 -12.28 -12.43 -0.72
C ALA A 431 -12.34 -11.06 -1.40
N ILE A 432 -13.52 -10.73 -1.93
CA ILE A 432 -13.88 -9.39 -2.42
C ILE A 432 -15.08 -8.91 -1.61
N VAL A 433 -15.02 -7.68 -1.07
CA VAL A 433 -16.07 -7.01 -0.30
C VAL A 433 -16.53 -5.78 -1.09
N ARG A 434 -17.83 -5.70 -1.33
CA ARG A 434 -18.48 -4.59 -2.04
C ARG A 434 -19.62 -4.00 -1.21
#